data_431e4a1389ea94992411372bbd52a08d
#
_entry.id   431e4a1389ea94992411372bbd52a08d
#
_cell.length_a   1.000
_cell.length_b   1.000
_cell.length_c   1.000
_cell.angle_alpha   90.00
_cell.angle_beta   90.00
_cell.angle_gamma   90.00
#
_symmetry.space_group_name_H-M   'P 1'
#
loop_
_entity.id
_entity.type
_entity.pdbx_description
1 polymer ?
#
loop_
_entity_poly.entity_id
_entity_poly.type
_entity_poly.pdbx_seq_one_letter_code
_entity_poly.pdbx_strand_id
1 'polypeptide(L)'
;MNFNAVYFLGAGGIGMSALERYFRQHGLFVAGYDRTPSTLTDTLEAEGIEIHFEDNPELIPAPCRDPKQTLVVYTPAIPAD
;
A
#
# COMPACT_ATOMS: atom_id res chain seq x y z
N MET A 1 -12.81 4.86 -11.52
CA MET A 1 -11.42 5.31 -11.42
C MET A 1 -10.64 4.71 -12.56
N ASN A 2 -9.55 5.37 -12.95
CA ASN A 2 -8.77 4.93 -14.11
C ASN A 2 -7.73 3.86 -13.79
N PHE A 3 -7.76 3.33 -12.58
CA PHE A 3 -6.81 2.30 -12.14
C PHE A 3 -7.55 1.23 -11.38
N ASN A 4 -6.97 0.03 -11.35
CA ASN A 4 -7.55 -1.14 -10.70
C ASN A 4 -6.88 -1.49 -9.38
N ALA A 5 -5.70 -0.95 -9.15
CA ALA A 5 -4.91 -1.26 -7.97
C ALA A 5 -4.25 -0.02 -7.42
N VAL A 6 -3.98 -0.02 -6.14
CA VAL A 6 -3.27 1.07 -5.47
C VAL A 6 -2.14 0.46 -4.65
N TYR A 7 -0.96 1.01 -4.81
CA TYR A 7 0.22 0.54 -4.11
C TYR A 7 0.79 1.67 -3.25
N PHE A 8 0.98 1.38 -1.97
CA PHE A 8 1.43 2.38 -1.01
C PHE A 8 2.88 2.17 -0.63
N LEU A 9 3.67 3.22 -0.70
CA LEU A 9 5.02 3.24 -0.14
C LEU A 9 4.92 3.91 1.23
N GLY A 10 5.22 3.15 2.29
CA GLY A 10 4.98 3.59 3.65
C GLY A 10 3.59 3.22 4.13
N ALA A 11 3.15 1.99 3.81
CA ALA A 11 1.78 1.55 4.07
C ALA A 11 1.39 1.60 5.54
N GLY A 12 2.37 1.51 6.46
CA GLY A 12 2.10 1.60 7.88
C GLY A 12 2.03 3.01 8.44
N GLY A 13 2.12 4.02 7.59
CA GLY A 13 2.03 5.39 8.03
C GLY A 13 0.62 5.74 8.49
N ILE A 14 0.53 6.49 9.59
CA ILE A 14 -0.77 6.80 10.19
C ILE A 14 -1.68 7.52 9.20
N GLY A 15 -1.14 8.48 8.46
CA GLY A 15 -1.94 9.22 7.47
C GLY A 15 -2.31 8.39 6.24
N MET A 16 -1.66 7.26 6.04
CA MET A 16 -1.91 6.42 4.87
C MET A 16 -3.07 5.47 5.06
N SER A 17 -3.33 5.06 6.31
CA SER A 17 -4.31 4.01 6.57
C SER A 17 -5.72 4.40 6.11
N ALA A 18 -6.09 5.66 6.28
CA ALA A 18 -7.41 6.11 5.85
C ALA A 18 -7.58 6.00 4.34
N LEU A 19 -6.54 6.36 3.58
CA LEU A 19 -6.58 6.23 2.12
C LEU A 19 -6.60 4.77 1.69
N GLU A 20 -5.84 3.93 2.38
CA GLU A 20 -5.80 2.50 2.07
C GLU A 20 -7.19 1.90 2.21
N ARG A 21 -7.86 2.22 3.30
CA ARG A 21 -9.22 1.74 3.55
C ARG A 21 -10.23 2.31 2.56
N TYR A 22 -10.06 3.57 2.22
CA TYR A 22 -10.92 4.22 1.24
C TYR A 22 -10.89 3.47 -0.09
N PHE A 23 -9.69 3.21 -0.60
CA PHE A 23 -9.57 2.51 -1.88
C PHE A 23 -10.04 1.07 -1.78
N ARG A 24 -9.77 0.41 -0.66
CA ARG A 24 -10.22 -0.96 -0.46
C ARG A 24 -11.74 -1.05 -0.46
N GLN A 25 -12.41 -0.08 0.15
CA GLN A 25 -13.86 -0.03 0.20
C GLN A 25 -14.46 0.22 -1.17
N HIS A 26 -13.71 0.83 -2.07
CA HIS A 26 -14.17 1.06 -3.44
C HIS A 26 -13.86 -0.12 -4.37
N GLY A 27 -13.50 -1.25 -3.81
CA GLY A 27 -13.31 -2.47 -4.58
C GLY A 27 -11.99 -2.57 -5.29
N LEU A 28 -11.02 -1.72 -4.96
CA LEU A 28 -9.71 -1.77 -5.58
C LEU A 28 -8.81 -2.75 -4.84
N PHE A 29 -7.84 -3.30 -5.57
CA PHE A 29 -6.80 -4.09 -4.95
C PHE A 29 -5.83 -3.12 -4.28
N VAL A 30 -5.60 -3.28 -2.99
CA VAL A 30 -4.71 -2.38 -2.25
C VAL A 30 -3.57 -3.18 -1.64
N ALA A 31 -2.36 -2.71 -1.87
CA ALA A 31 -1.16 -3.32 -1.34
C ALA A 31 -0.13 -2.25 -1.03
N GLY A 32 0.95 -2.63 -0.40
CA GLY A 32 2.00 -1.68 -0.16
C GLY A 32 3.22 -2.28 0.51
N TYR A 33 4.17 -1.40 0.73
CA TYR A 33 5.42 -1.73 1.40
C TYR A 33 5.57 -0.83 2.63
N ASP A 34 6.06 -1.42 3.71
CA ASP A 34 6.52 -0.65 4.84
C ASP A 34 7.77 -1.31 5.39
N ARG A 35 8.67 -0.50 5.91
CA ARG A 35 9.93 -0.97 6.49
C ARG A 35 9.72 -1.77 7.78
N THR A 36 8.68 -1.43 8.52
CA THR A 36 8.53 -1.90 9.89
C THR A 36 7.13 -2.43 10.13
N PRO A 37 7.00 -3.70 10.51
CA PRO A 37 5.71 -4.22 10.95
C PRO A 37 5.24 -3.47 12.20
N SER A 38 3.93 -3.31 12.32
CA SER A 38 3.33 -2.61 13.45
C SER A 38 1.94 -3.16 13.70
N THR A 39 1.35 -2.74 14.82
CA THR A 39 -0.05 -3.09 15.10
C THR A 39 -0.96 -2.60 13.97
N LEU A 40 -0.67 -1.42 13.44
CA LEU A 40 -1.47 -0.88 12.35
C LEU A 40 -1.35 -1.73 11.09
N THR A 41 -0.13 -2.14 10.71
CA THR A 41 0.01 -3.00 9.54
C THR A 41 -0.68 -4.34 9.74
N ASP A 42 -0.64 -4.90 10.95
CA ASP A 42 -1.36 -6.13 11.25
C ASP A 42 -2.86 -5.96 11.01
N THR A 43 -3.41 -4.85 11.48
CA THR A 43 -4.83 -4.55 11.29
C THR A 43 -5.18 -4.40 9.81
N LEU A 44 -4.35 -3.69 9.07
CA LEU A 44 -4.58 -3.50 7.64
C LEU A 44 -4.52 -4.82 6.88
N GLU A 45 -3.59 -5.69 7.24
CA GLU A 45 -3.52 -7.01 6.61
C GLU A 45 -4.77 -7.83 6.90
N ALA A 46 -5.28 -7.74 8.11
CA ALA A 46 -6.52 -8.43 8.46
C ALA A 46 -7.71 -7.90 7.67
N GLU A 47 -7.63 -6.68 7.19
CA GLU A 47 -8.69 -6.08 6.37
C GLU A 47 -8.54 -6.37 4.89
N GLY A 48 -7.54 -7.17 4.51
CA GLY A 48 -7.36 -7.56 3.12
C GLY A 48 -6.38 -6.71 2.33
N ILE A 49 -5.62 -5.87 3.00
CA ILE A 49 -4.59 -5.07 2.36
C ILE A 49 -3.27 -5.82 2.46
N GLU A 50 -2.62 -6.07 1.32
CA GLU A 50 -1.40 -6.86 1.30
C GLU A 50 -0.19 -5.96 1.52
N ILE A 51 0.56 -6.24 2.58
CA ILE A 51 1.72 -5.42 2.93
C ILE A 51 2.95 -6.33 3.00
N HIS A 52 4.03 -5.92 2.35
CA HIS A 52 5.29 -6.62 2.49
C HIS A 52 6.32 -5.70 3.13
N PHE A 53 7.30 -6.30 3.79
CA PHE A 53 8.24 -5.56 4.63
C PHE A 53 9.67 -5.63 4.15
N GLU A 54 9.91 -6.35 3.06
CA GLU A 54 11.22 -6.38 2.41
C GLU A 54 11.20 -5.45 1.21
N ASP A 55 12.25 -4.69 1.05
CA ASP A 55 12.41 -3.82 -0.11
C ASP A 55 12.85 -4.67 -1.31
N ASN A 56 11.90 -5.40 -1.85
CA ASN A 56 12.13 -6.33 -2.94
C ASN A 56 11.00 -6.15 -3.95
N PRO A 57 11.31 -5.65 -5.17
CA PRO A 57 10.26 -5.42 -6.18
C PRO A 57 9.52 -6.70 -6.57
N GLU A 58 10.13 -7.87 -6.39
CA GLU A 58 9.46 -9.12 -6.71
C GLU A 58 8.30 -9.42 -5.78
N LEU A 59 8.24 -8.74 -4.63
CA LEU A 59 7.14 -8.90 -3.69
C LEU A 59 5.95 -8.02 -4.03
N ILE A 60 6.08 -7.15 -5.02
CA ILE A 60 4.94 -6.35 -5.46
C ILE A 60 3.89 -7.30 -6.05
N PRO A 61 2.65 -7.30 -5.52
CA PRO A 61 1.63 -8.20 -6.02
C PRO A 61 1.33 -7.98 -7.50
N ALA A 62 0.97 -9.05 -8.19
CA ALA A 62 0.73 -9.00 -9.63
C ALA A 62 -0.24 -7.88 -10.06
N PRO A 63 -1.36 -7.65 -9.34
CA PRO A 63 -2.28 -6.57 -9.75
C PRO A 63 -1.63 -5.19 -9.73
N CYS A 64 -0.55 -5.01 -8.97
CA CYS A 64 0.12 -3.72 -8.86
C CYS A 64 1.30 -3.57 -9.80
N ARG A 65 1.54 -4.55 -10.67
CA ARG A 65 2.71 -4.51 -11.54
C ARG A 65 2.50 -3.77 -12.85
N ASP A 66 1.25 -3.48 -13.19
CA ASP A 66 0.95 -2.74 -14.40
C ASP A 66 0.89 -1.24 -14.07
N PRO A 67 1.89 -0.46 -14.50
CA PRO A 67 1.91 0.96 -14.15
C PRO A 67 0.76 1.74 -14.77
N LYS A 68 0.13 1.21 -15.79
CA LYS A 68 -1.01 1.89 -16.42
C LYS A 68 -2.29 1.70 -15.62
N GLN A 69 -2.33 0.69 -14.74
CA GLN A 69 -3.52 0.36 -13.98
C GLN A 69 -3.31 0.53 -12.48
N THR A 70 -2.17 1.04 -12.08
CA THR A 70 -1.82 1.15 -10.65
C THR A 70 -1.54 2.59 -10.27
N LEU A 71 -2.21 3.03 -9.21
CA LEU A 71 -1.88 4.31 -8.59
C LEU A 71 -0.86 4.04 -7.48
N VAL A 72 0.25 4.76 -7.50
CA VAL A 72 1.25 4.66 -6.44
C VAL A 72 1.11 5.87 -5.53
N VAL A 73 0.94 5.60 -4.24
CA VAL A 73 0.77 6.65 -3.23
C VAL A 73 1.97 6.62 -2.29
N TYR A 74 2.56 7.75 -2.08
CA TYR A 74 3.68 7.89 -1.14
C TYR A 74 3.63 9.28 -0.54
N THR A 75 4.32 9.46 0.57
CA THR A 75 4.38 10.76 1.20
C THR A 75 5.74 11.40 0.98
N PRO A 76 5.76 12.69 0.59
CA PRO A 76 7.04 13.40 0.47
C PRO A 76 7.67 13.71 1.84
N ALA A 77 6.95 13.44 2.91
CA ALA A 77 7.46 13.69 4.26
C ALA A 77 8.29 12.52 4.79
N ILE A 78 8.64 11.56 3.96
CA ILE A 78 9.51 10.47 4.39
C ILE A 78 10.83 11.08 4.86
N PRO A 79 11.27 10.73 6.07
CA PRO A 79 12.52 11.29 6.59
C PRO A 79 13.69 10.94 5.69
N ALA A 80 14.55 11.89 5.52
CA ALA A 80 15.71 11.70 4.67
C ALA A 80 16.85 10.94 5.34
N ASP A 81 16.75 10.71 6.60
CA ASP A 81 17.80 10.09 7.39
C ASP A 81 18.06 8.63 7.05
#